data_c774a56e5ea6175e8c201a2f029a3cc1
#
_entry.id   c774a56e5ea6175e8c201a2f029a3cc1
#
_cell.length_a   1.000
_cell.length_b   1.000
_cell.length_c   1.000
_cell.angle_alpha   90.00
_cell.angle_beta   90.00
_cell.angle_gamma   90.00
#
_symmetry.space_group_name_H-M   'P 1'
#
loop_
_entity.id
_entity.type
_entity.pdbx_description
1 polymer ?
#
loop_
_entity_poly.entity_id
_entity_poly.type
_entity_poly.pdbx_seq_one_letter_code
_entity_poly.pdbx_strand_id
1 'polypeptide(L)'
;MIVLVKKTNTIYERGVCMIEIDPLIDYSKEQRRAIAFIDMKSFYASVECVEMGLNPLTTSLCVMSGGDNSAGLILASSPTFKKVFGKNNVGRSKDLPFNLHNRKFNYSNYYRTAPRDWLNNVSPPSKSDVAFIESWAKRTEIVPPRMSKYIEKNIEIQHVIQNFASPEDIFWYSIDEGFVDLTSSLNYFYNKSLPVEVKLDKLSREIQVAILKQTGIYSTVGMSIGNPLLAKLALDNEAKHNENMRALWTYENIPDKVWKIKSLTDFWGINTRTEKRLNKLGIKSVYELAHCSPALLKKEFGVMGVQLFFHANGIDESTVYEPYQAKSKSIGNSQVLPRDYHDKAQIELVIKEMTEQVSIRLRKAKKQTSVVSLYVGYAYSENKRGLHIQKKVEVTNSIAVLSDHILSLFKSGYSGGRVRRIGVSFGGLCTEEVKLISLFETFDKKAAKIEKVQGAIDEIRSQYGFLALQKATSLLDGSRVVARSKLVGGHSAGGLDGLT
;
A
#
# COMPACT_ATOMS: atom_id res chain seq x y z
N MET A 1 7.80 -28.42 10.29
CA MET A 1 9.08 -28.80 10.95
C MET A 1 8.89 -28.76 12.46
N ILE A 2 9.09 -29.89 13.16
CA ILE A 2 8.97 -29.98 14.63
C ILE A 2 10.35 -29.66 15.20
N VAL A 3 10.49 -28.50 15.83
CA VAL A 3 11.74 -28.13 16.50
C VAL A 3 11.73 -28.74 17.90
N LEU A 4 12.57 -29.75 18.12
CA LEU A 4 12.85 -30.31 19.45
C LEU A 4 13.74 -29.33 20.23
N VAL A 5 13.14 -28.63 21.20
CA VAL A 5 13.88 -27.77 22.12
C VAL A 5 14.57 -28.63 23.17
N LYS A 6 15.91 -28.78 23.06
CA LYS A 6 16.74 -29.26 24.19
C LYS A 6 16.79 -28.17 25.27
N LYS A 7 16.75 -28.60 26.53
CA LYS A 7 16.86 -27.69 27.71
C LYS A 7 18.10 -26.79 27.57
N THR A 8 17.85 -25.47 27.47
CA THR A 8 18.88 -24.44 27.43
C THR A 8 18.87 -23.66 28.74
N ASN A 9 20.04 -23.17 29.16
CA ASN A 9 20.20 -22.31 30.32
C ASN A 9 19.48 -20.97 30.05
N THR A 10 18.57 -20.61 30.93
CA THR A 10 17.80 -19.37 30.81
C THR A 10 18.53 -18.29 31.62
N ILE A 11 19.05 -17.28 30.92
CA ILE A 11 19.64 -16.10 31.55
C ILE A 11 18.57 -15.00 31.65
N TYR A 12 18.33 -14.51 32.85
CA TYR A 12 17.45 -13.36 33.09
C TYR A 12 18.28 -12.08 33.16
N GLU A 13 18.34 -11.32 32.08
CA GLU A 13 18.83 -9.94 32.12
C GLU A 13 17.66 -8.98 31.91
N ARG A 14 17.46 -8.09 32.87
CA ARG A 14 16.46 -7.00 32.84
C ARG A 14 15.00 -7.42 32.60
N GLY A 15 14.59 -8.58 33.10
CA GLY A 15 13.20 -9.03 33.03
C GLY A 15 12.74 -9.60 31.68
N VAL A 16 13.63 -9.72 30.73
CA VAL A 16 13.40 -10.43 29.45
C VAL A 16 13.98 -11.84 29.59
N CYS A 17 13.21 -12.84 29.26
CA CYS A 17 13.70 -14.23 29.19
C CYS A 17 14.55 -14.35 27.91
N MET A 18 15.84 -14.02 28.03
CA MET A 18 16.82 -14.29 26.96
C MET A 18 17.15 -15.78 27.01
N ILE A 19 16.90 -16.46 25.92
CA ILE A 19 17.41 -17.81 25.72
C ILE A 19 18.76 -17.66 25.04
N GLU A 20 19.84 -18.16 25.67
CA GLU A 20 21.07 -18.40 24.92
C GLU A 20 20.71 -19.43 23.85
N ILE A 21 20.49 -18.98 22.64
CA ILE A 21 20.27 -19.82 21.47
C ILE A 21 21.68 -20.24 21.02
N ASP A 22 22.18 -21.32 21.57
CA ASP A 22 23.14 -22.16 20.88
C ASP A 22 22.53 -22.41 19.47
N PRO A 23 23.27 -22.47 18.37
CA PRO A 23 22.76 -22.22 17.02
C PRO A 23 21.58 -23.14 16.66
N LEU A 24 20.37 -22.73 17.12
CA LEU A 24 19.10 -23.40 16.79
C LEU A 24 18.76 -23.24 15.30
N ILE A 25 19.46 -22.35 14.62
CA ILE A 25 19.22 -21.98 13.23
C ILE A 25 20.43 -22.41 12.41
N ASP A 26 20.21 -23.45 11.62
CA ASP A 26 21.20 -23.96 10.68
C ASP A 26 20.94 -23.34 9.30
N TYR A 27 21.58 -22.21 9.01
CA TYR A 27 21.45 -21.52 7.73
C TYR A 27 21.93 -22.32 6.52
N SER A 28 22.64 -23.45 6.73
CA SER A 28 23.02 -24.33 5.62
C SER A 28 21.82 -25.03 4.98
N LYS A 29 20.71 -25.11 5.71
CA LYS A 29 19.45 -25.72 5.26
C LYS A 29 18.47 -24.74 4.63
N GLU A 30 18.76 -23.45 4.74
CA GLU A 30 17.91 -22.41 4.22
C GLU A 30 18.12 -22.22 2.71
N GLN A 31 17.07 -21.72 2.05
CA GLN A 31 17.15 -21.43 0.61
C GLN A 31 18.22 -20.37 0.32
N ARG A 32 18.96 -20.57 -0.79
CA ARG A 32 19.99 -19.62 -1.25
C ARG A 32 19.68 -19.18 -2.68
N ARG A 33 18.70 -18.28 -2.79
CA ARG A 33 18.29 -17.71 -4.08
C ARG A 33 18.86 -16.30 -4.23
N ALA A 34 19.19 -15.95 -5.46
CA ALA A 34 19.68 -14.61 -5.80
C ALA A 34 18.47 -13.69 -6.05
N ILE A 35 18.00 -13.05 -5.00
CA ILE A 35 16.81 -12.18 -5.04
C ILE A 35 17.22 -10.72 -5.13
N ALA A 36 16.58 -9.97 -6.03
CA ALA A 36 16.61 -8.52 -6.08
C ALA A 36 15.22 -7.97 -5.71
N PHE A 37 15.16 -7.03 -4.78
CA PHE A 37 13.97 -6.22 -4.53
C PHE A 37 14.21 -4.84 -5.09
N ILE A 38 13.42 -4.42 -6.08
CA ILE A 38 13.59 -3.19 -6.85
C ILE A 38 12.49 -2.21 -6.47
N ASP A 39 12.86 -0.98 -6.11
CA ASP A 39 11.96 0.12 -5.68
C ASP A 39 12.27 1.38 -6.50
N MET A 40 11.27 2.00 -7.08
CA MET A 40 11.42 3.23 -7.85
C MET A 40 11.54 4.44 -6.92
N LYS A 41 12.62 5.18 -7.04
CA LYS A 41 12.90 6.30 -6.12
C LYS A 41 11.87 7.42 -6.25
N SER A 42 11.05 7.61 -5.18
CA SER A 42 10.00 8.64 -5.14
C SER A 42 9.05 8.59 -6.35
N PHE A 43 8.56 7.42 -6.72
CA PHE A 43 7.98 7.05 -7.99
C PHE A 43 7.08 8.13 -8.63
N TYR A 44 5.95 8.50 -8.00
CA TYR A 44 5.03 9.48 -8.60
C TYR A 44 5.70 10.83 -8.86
N ALA A 45 6.53 11.30 -7.92
CA ALA A 45 7.26 12.55 -8.11
C ALA A 45 8.29 12.43 -9.21
N SER A 46 8.94 11.28 -9.36
CA SER A 46 9.91 11.03 -10.44
C SER A 46 9.23 10.99 -11.80
N VAL A 47 8.06 10.34 -11.92
CA VAL A 47 7.26 10.34 -13.14
C VAL A 47 6.91 11.77 -13.54
N GLU A 48 6.40 12.58 -12.60
CA GLU A 48 6.05 13.98 -12.91
C GLU A 48 7.27 14.81 -13.31
N CYS A 49 8.43 14.65 -12.65
CA CYS A 49 9.65 15.32 -13.04
C CYS A 49 10.06 14.96 -14.49
N VAL A 50 10.06 13.67 -14.83
CA VAL A 50 10.42 13.19 -16.17
C VAL A 50 9.48 13.74 -17.25
N GLU A 51 8.18 13.71 -17.00
CA GLU A 51 7.17 14.25 -17.91
C GLU A 51 7.29 15.78 -18.12
N MET A 52 7.87 16.49 -17.17
CA MET A 52 8.19 17.92 -17.26
C MET A 52 9.59 18.19 -17.81
N GLY A 53 10.36 17.18 -18.19
CA GLY A 53 11.76 17.32 -18.62
C GLY A 53 12.74 17.70 -17.51
N LEU A 54 12.39 17.43 -16.24
CA LEU A 54 13.15 17.79 -15.06
C LEU A 54 13.87 16.57 -14.48
N ASN A 55 15.00 16.78 -13.79
CA ASN A 55 15.73 15.71 -13.13
C ASN A 55 15.07 15.36 -11.78
N PRO A 56 14.62 14.09 -11.56
CA PRO A 56 13.95 13.66 -10.34
C PRO A 56 14.79 13.82 -9.06
N LEU A 57 16.11 13.74 -9.14
CA LEU A 57 16.99 13.81 -7.95
C LEU A 57 17.27 15.24 -7.49
N THR A 58 17.25 16.21 -8.40
CA THR A 58 17.62 17.61 -8.11
C THR A 58 16.45 18.58 -8.06
N THR A 59 15.30 18.20 -8.63
CA THR A 59 14.10 19.02 -8.63
C THR A 59 13.33 18.88 -7.32
N SER A 60 12.88 19.99 -6.74
CA SER A 60 11.94 19.99 -5.63
C SER A 60 10.51 19.88 -6.18
N LEU A 61 9.87 18.71 -6.05
CA LEU A 61 8.53 18.45 -6.55
C LEU A 61 7.71 17.65 -5.54
N CYS A 62 6.43 17.99 -5.44
CA CYS A 62 5.46 17.35 -4.58
C CYS A 62 4.18 17.02 -5.37
N VAL A 63 3.79 15.74 -5.38
CA VAL A 63 2.50 15.29 -5.91
C VAL A 63 1.45 15.37 -4.81
N MET A 64 0.43 16.20 -4.99
CA MET A 64 -0.57 16.48 -3.96
C MET A 64 -2.00 16.35 -4.49
N SER A 65 -2.83 15.56 -3.84
CA SER A 65 -4.26 15.48 -4.13
C SER A 65 -5.02 16.58 -3.41
N GLY A 66 -6.01 17.18 -4.09
CA GLY A 66 -6.90 18.20 -3.48
C GLY A 66 -6.15 19.48 -3.09
N GLY A 67 -5.22 19.95 -3.94
CA GLY A 67 -4.38 21.13 -3.71
C GLY A 67 -5.15 22.44 -3.44
N ASP A 68 -6.40 22.53 -3.88
CA ASP A 68 -7.26 23.70 -3.66
C ASP A 68 -7.81 23.80 -2.24
N ASN A 69 -7.66 22.76 -1.44
CA ASN A 69 -8.15 22.71 -0.06
C ASN A 69 -7.01 22.50 0.93
N SER A 70 -7.10 23.11 2.12
CA SER A 70 -6.18 22.96 3.25
C SER A 70 -6.01 21.50 3.74
N ALA A 71 -6.73 20.55 3.17
CA ALA A 71 -6.73 19.13 3.48
C ALA A 71 -6.01 18.25 2.44
N GLY A 72 -5.37 18.83 1.42
CA GLY A 72 -4.64 18.09 0.37
C GLY A 72 -3.66 17.06 0.95
N LEU A 73 -3.64 15.85 0.38
CA LEU A 73 -2.74 14.78 0.79
C LEU A 73 -1.52 14.77 -0.13
N ILE A 74 -0.34 14.83 0.46
CA ILE A 74 0.92 14.61 -0.25
C ILE A 74 1.06 13.11 -0.49
N LEU A 75 1.03 12.70 -1.75
CA LEU A 75 1.14 11.28 -2.15
C LEU A 75 2.59 10.85 -2.35
N ALA A 76 3.39 11.73 -2.92
CA ALA A 76 4.81 11.50 -3.11
C ALA A 76 5.54 12.84 -3.21
N SER A 77 6.83 12.82 -2.92
CA SER A 77 7.70 13.97 -3.08
C SER A 77 9.10 13.53 -3.51
N SER A 78 9.77 14.38 -4.26
CA SER A 78 11.13 14.15 -4.75
C SER A 78 12.15 14.09 -3.61
N PRO A 79 13.34 13.50 -3.82
CA PRO A 79 14.41 13.47 -2.82
C PRO A 79 14.80 14.86 -2.31
N THR A 80 14.91 15.84 -3.21
CA THR A 80 15.23 17.23 -2.85
C THR A 80 14.15 17.86 -1.98
N PHE A 81 12.88 17.63 -2.30
CA PHE A 81 11.76 18.07 -1.45
C PHE A 81 11.84 17.46 -0.06
N LYS A 82 12.05 16.13 0.04
CA LYS A 82 12.16 15.41 1.32
C LYS A 82 13.30 15.94 2.18
N LYS A 83 14.45 16.24 1.56
CA LYS A 83 15.64 16.77 2.25
C LYS A 83 15.36 18.13 2.91
N VAL A 84 14.64 19.02 2.23
CA VAL A 84 14.31 20.34 2.77
C VAL A 84 13.14 20.27 3.74
N PHE A 85 12.11 19.49 3.41
CA PHE A 85 10.93 19.33 4.27
C PHE A 85 11.20 18.55 5.55
N GLY A 86 12.28 17.74 5.57
CA GLY A 86 12.70 16.97 6.75
C GLY A 86 11.79 15.82 7.14
N LYS A 87 10.84 15.43 6.28
CA LYS A 87 9.92 14.32 6.52
C LYS A 87 10.02 13.28 5.42
N ASN A 88 10.21 12.03 5.81
CA ASN A 88 10.23 10.90 4.88
C ASN A 88 8.82 10.42 4.50
N ASN A 89 7.82 10.68 5.34
CA ASN A 89 6.46 10.19 5.17
C ASN A 89 5.55 11.22 4.52
N VAL A 90 4.49 10.70 3.91
CA VAL A 90 3.40 11.45 3.32
C VAL A 90 2.76 12.39 4.36
N GLY A 91 2.73 13.68 4.05
CA GLY A 91 2.09 14.71 4.86
C GLY A 91 0.80 15.24 4.23
N ARG A 92 0.32 16.33 4.78
CA ARG A 92 -0.80 17.07 4.22
C ARG A 92 -0.36 18.48 3.81
N SER A 93 -1.14 19.14 2.97
CA SER A 93 -0.89 20.54 2.60
C SER A 93 -0.69 21.46 3.81
N LYS A 94 -1.46 21.24 4.88
CA LYS A 94 -1.34 21.98 6.14
C LYS A 94 -0.05 21.72 6.93
N ASP A 95 0.75 20.74 6.52
CA ASP A 95 2.04 20.46 7.13
C ASP A 95 3.18 21.19 6.40
N LEU A 96 2.91 21.84 5.26
CA LEU A 96 3.90 22.63 4.56
C LEU A 96 4.14 23.95 5.29
N PRO A 97 5.39 24.39 5.48
CA PRO A 97 5.71 25.61 6.20
C PRO A 97 5.44 26.88 5.39
N PHE A 98 4.73 26.78 4.27
CA PHE A 98 4.34 27.88 3.39
C PHE A 98 2.91 27.73 2.86
N ASN A 99 2.35 28.83 2.41
CA ASN A 99 1.03 28.83 1.80
C ASN A 99 1.12 28.38 0.34
N LEU A 100 0.21 27.51 -0.10
CA LEU A 100 0.21 26.92 -1.45
C LEU A 100 0.03 27.94 -2.58
N HIS A 101 -0.80 28.97 -2.35
CA HIS A 101 -1.18 29.94 -3.39
C HIS A 101 -0.13 31.04 -3.56
N ASN A 102 0.23 31.71 -2.44
CA ASN A 102 1.14 32.86 -2.50
C ASN A 102 2.59 32.53 -2.22
N ARG A 103 2.90 31.25 -1.87
CA ARG A 103 4.23 30.74 -1.57
C ARG A 103 4.97 31.45 -0.44
N LYS A 104 4.25 32.22 0.36
CA LYS A 104 4.78 32.89 1.55
C LYS A 104 4.84 31.95 2.74
N PHE A 105 5.77 32.23 3.63
CA PHE A 105 5.94 31.52 4.89
C PHE A 105 4.64 31.50 5.71
N ASN A 106 4.35 30.34 6.31
CA ASN A 106 3.16 30.13 7.14
C ASN A 106 3.57 29.71 8.56
N TYR A 107 3.53 30.65 9.49
CA TYR A 107 3.90 30.44 10.89
C TYR A 107 3.08 29.33 11.56
N SER A 108 1.75 29.31 11.36
CA SER A 108 0.88 28.31 11.97
C SER A 108 1.22 26.88 11.52
N ASN A 109 1.53 26.69 10.24
CA ASN A 109 1.95 25.41 9.70
C ASN A 109 3.35 25.04 10.16
N TYR A 110 4.28 25.98 10.19
CA TYR A 110 5.65 25.77 10.65
C TYR A 110 5.67 25.20 12.08
N TYR A 111 4.98 25.81 13.03
CA TYR A 111 4.91 25.32 14.41
C TYR A 111 4.17 24.00 14.56
N ARG A 112 3.24 23.69 13.65
CA ARG A 112 2.55 22.38 13.63
C ARG A 112 3.47 21.23 13.22
N THR A 113 4.43 21.50 12.34
CA THR A 113 5.33 20.48 11.79
C THR A 113 6.60 20.28 12.59
N ALA A 114 6.92 21.23 13.46
CA ALA A 114 8.04 21.07 14.39
C ALA A 114 7.82 19.80 15.24
N PRO A 115 8.86 18.98 15.45
CA PRO A 115 8.79 17.84 16.38
C PRO A 115 8.26 18.31 17.73
N ARG A 116 7.41 17.52 18.39
CA ARG A 116 6.84 17.90 19.70
C ARG A 116 7.91 18.19 20.77
N ASP A 117 9.07 17.56 20.64
CA ASP A 117 10.22 17.78 21.51
C ASP A 117 10.82 19.19 21.38
N TRP A 118 10.53 19.88 20.27
CA TRP A 118 10.94 21.26 20.02
C TRP A 118 9.91 22.30 20.50
N LEU A 119 8.66 21.90 20.77
CA LEU A 119 7.59 22.82 21.18
C LEU A 119 7.88 23.55 22.49
N ASN A 120 8.72 22.99 23.35
CA ASN A 120 9.12 23.63 24.60
C ASN A 120 10.32 24.58 24.44
N ASN A 121 11.03 24.56 23.29
CA ASN A 121 12.25 25.34 23.05
C ASN A 121 12.38 25.89 21.62
N VAL A 122 11.29 25.95 20.84
CA VAL A 122 11.37 26.46 19.46
C VAL A 122 11.51 27.97 19.50
N SER A 123 12.73 28.43 19.24
CA SER A 123 12.98 29.83 18.91
C SER A 123 12.16 30.20 17.67
N PRO A 124 11.55 31.38 17.60
CA PRO A 124 10.86 31.83 16.40
C PRO A 124 11.83 31.76 15.22
N PRO A 125 11.34 31.35 14.01
CA PRO A 125 12.22 31.22 12.83
C PRO A 125 12.91 32.56 12.56
N SER A 126 14.19 32.49 12.27
CA SER A 126 14.96 33.67 11.91
C SER A 126 14.50 34.26 10.58
N LYS A 127 14.84 35.50 10.29
CA LYS A 127 14.57 36.11 8.98
C LYS A 127 15.22 35.32 7.82
N SER A 128 16.38 34.71 8.07
CA SER A 128 17.05 33.83 7.09
C SER A 128 16.28 32.53 6.84
N ASP A 129 15.70 31.91 7.87
CA ASP A 129 14.87 30.71 7.73
C ASP A 129 13.61 30.97 6.92
N VAL A 130 12.93 32.11 7.19
CA VAL A 130 11.76 32.56 6.45
C VAL A 130 12.12 32.77 4.97
N ALA A 131 13.19 33.50 4.69
CA ALA A 131 13.66 33.78 3.33
C ALA A 131 14.05 32.48 2.59
N PHE A 132 14.70 31.55 3.25
CA PHE A 132 15.05 30.23 2.70
C PHE A 132 13.81 29.43 2.34
N ILE A 133 12.83 29.34 3.22
CA ILE A 133 11.59 28.60 2.98
C ILE A 133 10.77 29.23 1.86
N GLU A 134 10.66 30.56 1.79
CA GLU A 134 9.97 31.22 0.69
C GLU A 134 10.67 31.04 -0.65
N SER A 135 11.99 31.08 -0.67
CA SER A 135 12.79 30.77 -1.88
C SER A 135 12.61 29.32 -2.31
N TRP A 136 12.62 28.37 -1.36
CA TRP A 136 12.35 26.96 -1.65
C TRP A 136 10.90 26.75 -2.15
N ALA A 137 9.91 27.37 -1.52
CA ALA A 137 8.51 27.29 -1.92
C ALA A 137 8.30 27.75 -3.37
N LYS A 138 8.96 28.85 -3.79
CA LYS A 138 8.89 29.37 -5.17
C LYS A 138 9.49 28.42 -6.21
N ARG A 139 10.52 27.65 -5.83
CA ARG A 139 11.20 26.68 -6.70
C ARG A 139 10.60 25.27 -6.63
N THR A 140 9.59 25.07 -5.77
CA THR A 140 8.96 23.76 -5.58
C THR A 140 7.74 23.62 -6.49
N GLU A 141 7.79 22.62 -7.36
CA GLU A 141 6.65 22.23 -8.17
C GLU A 141 5.63 21.46 -7.31
N ILE A 142 4.35 21.84 -7.39
CA ILE A 142 3.24 21.15 -6.74
C ILE A 142 2.23 20.79 -7.80
N VAL A 143 2.09 19.49 -8.04
CA VAL A 143 1.29 18.95 -9.14
C VAL A 143 0.21 18.02 -8.62
N PRO A 144 -0.96 17.95 -9.30
CA PRO A 144 -1.98 16.96 -8.99
C PRO A 144 -1.52 15.56 -9.42
N PRO A 145 -2.03 14.48 -8.77
CA PRO A 145 -1.71 13.11 -9.18
C PRO A 145 -2.35 12.75 -10.53
N ARG A 146 -1.63 11.95 -11.32
CA ARG A 146 -2.08 11.36 -12.58
C ARG A 146 -1.94 9.83 -12.52
N MET A 147 -2.85 9.17 -11.80
CA MET A 147 -2.73 7.73 -11.49
C MET A 147 -2.65 6.84 -12.72
N SER A 148 -3.34 7.18 -13.81
CA SER A 148 -3.25 6.44 -15.07
C SER A 148 -1.84 6.46 -15.65
N LYS A 149 -1.16 7.62 -15.54
CA LYS A 149 0.23 7.77 -16.01
C LYS A 149 1.20 6.93 -15.18
N TYR A 150 0.96 6.85 -13.88
CA TYR A 150 1.79 6.02 -12.99
C TYR A 150 1.63 4.54 -13.29
N ILE A 151 0.41 4.10 -13.61
CA ILE A 151 0.16 2.71 -14.04
C ILE A 151 0.86 2.42 -15.37
N GLU A 152 0.78 3.33 -16.34
CA GLU A 152 1.47 3.22 -17.62
C GLU A 152 2.99 3.06 -17.43
N LYS A 153 3.60 3.94 -16.63
CA LYS A 153 5.04 3.86 -16.30
C LYS A 153 5.42 2.60 -15.52
N ASN A 154 4.55 2.13 -14.64
CA ASN A 154 4.75 0.85 -13.96
C ASN A 154 4.85 -0.31 -14.97
N ILE A 155 3.93 -0.37 -15.94
CA ILE A 155 3.93 -1.41 -16.98
C ILE A 155 5.20 -1.32 -17.83
N GLU A 156 5.61 -0.11 -18.21
CA GLU A 156 6.85 0.13 -18.95
C GLU A 156 8.08 -0.41 -18.18
N ILE A 157 8.16 -0.14 -16.87
CA ILE A 157 9.25 -0.63 -16.01
C ILE A 157 9.24 -2.15 -15.95
N GLN A 158 8.07 -2.79 -15.80
CA GLN A 158 7.97 -4.25 -15.77
C GLN A 158 8.46 -4.86 -17.09
N HIS A 159 8.14 -4.28 -18.24
CA HIS A 159 8.66 -4.72 -19.55
C HIS A 159 10.19 -4.60 -19.63
N VAL A 160 10.78 -3.56 -19.04
CA VAL A 160 12.25 -3.46 -18.96
C VAL A 160 12.83 -4.63 -18.17
N ILE A 161 12.24 -4.95 -17.00
CA ILE A 161 12.74 -6.01 -16.12
C ILE A 161 12.61 -7.40 -16.78
N GLN A 162 11.58 -7.62 -17.60
CA GLN A 162 11.39 -8.86 -18.37
C GLN A 162 12.53 -9.16 -19.37
N ASN A 163 13.40 -8.21 -19.70
CA ASN A 163 14.61 -8.48 -20.46
C ASN A 163 15.70 -9.18 -19.62
N PHE A 164 15.56 -9.23 -18.32
CA PHE A 164 16.55 -9.76 -17.37
C PHE A 164 16.09 -11.00 -16.59
N ALA A 165 14.79 -11.21 -16.52
CA ALA A 165 14.19 -12.36 -15.81
C ALA A 165 12.91 -12.80 -16.51
N SER A 166 12.55 -14.08 -16.39
CA SER A 166 11.28 -14.57 -16.92
C SER A 166 10.08 -14.04 -16.09
N PRO A 167 8.90 -13.94 -16.71
CA PRO A 167 7.71 -13.40 -16.02
C PRO A 167 7.36 -14.13 -14.73
N GLU A 168 7.58 -15.45 -14.64
CA GLU A 168 7.35 -16.27 -13.45
C GLU A 168 8.34 -15.97 -12.31
N ASP A 169 9.51 -15.46 -12.63
CA ASP A 169 10.54 -15.03 -11.67
C ASP A 169 10.35 -13.58 -11.19
N ILE A 170 9.26 -12.92 -11.62
CA ILE A 170 8.94 -11.52 -11.26
C ILE A 170 7.64 -11.48 -10.46
N PHE A 171 7.71 -11.02 -9.21
CA PHE A 171 6.55 -10.71 -8.39
C PHE A 171 6.49 -9.21 -8.12
N TRP A 172 5.70 -8.49 -8.93
CA TRP A 172 5.54 -7.05 -8.74
C TRP A 172 4.58 -6.78 -7.58
N TYR A 173 5.15 -6.36 -6.47
CA TYR A 173 4.48 -6.28 -5.16
C TYR A 173 3.56 -5.06 -5.03
N SER A 174 3.95 -3.91 -5.61
CA SER A 174 3.24 -2.64 -5.52
C SER A 174 3.27 -1.89 -6.86
N ILE A 175 2.83 -0.63 -6.88
CA ILE A 175 2.86 0.21 -8.08
C ILE A 175 4.30 0.58 -8.50
N ASP A 176 5.24 0.56 -7.59
CA ASP A 176 6.60 1.07 -7.76
C ASP A 176 7.69 0.13 -7.24
N GLU A 177 7.33 -1.06 -6.74
CA GLU A 177 8.30 -2.01 -6.19
C GLU A 177 7.91 -3.47 -6.43
N GLY A 178 8.93 -4.32 -6.55
CA GLY A 178 8.74 -5.74 -6.78
C GLY A 178 9.97 -6.59 -6.49
N PHE A 179 9.73 -7.90 -6.33
CA PHE A 179 10.75 -8.93 -6.20
C PHE A 179 11.06 -9.53 -7.56
N VAL A 180 12.34 -9.80 -7.80
CA VAL A 180 12.83 -10.52 -8.98
C VAL A 180 13.79 -11.61 -8.51
N ASP A 181 13.50 -12.84 -8.85
CA ASP A 181 14.43 -13.95 -8.64
C ASP A 181 15.37 -14.05 -9.85
N LEU A 182 16.61 -13.69 -9.64
CA LEU A 182 17.64 -13.68 -10.66
C LEU A 182 18.49 -14.95 -10.70
N THR A 183 18.16 -15.97 -9.89
CA THR A 183 18.97 -17.19 -9.73
C THR A 183 19.22 -17.88 -11.07
N SER A 184 18.20 -18.06 -11.89
CA SER A 184 18.29 -18.67 -13.21
C SER A 184 19.02 -17.76 -14.21
N SER A 185 18.81 -16.46 -14.11
CA SER A 185 19.35 -15.45 -15.05
C SER A 185 20.86 -15.23 -14.89
N LEU A 186 21.40 -15.33 -13.66
CA LEU A 186 22.83 -15.01 -13.41
C LEU A 186 23.81 -15.77 -14.31
N ASN A 187 23.56 -17.07 -14.57
CA ASN A 187 24.44 -17.91 -15.40
C ASN A 187 24.17 -17.76 -16.90
N TYR A 188 23.07 -17.12 -17.27
CA TYR A 188 22.78 -16.74 -18.63
C TYR A 188 23.59 -15.47 -19.04
N PHE A 189 23.62 -14.48 -18.14
CA PHE A 189 24.30 -13.20 -18.42
C PHE A 189 25.80 -13.23 -18.14
N TYR A 190 26.28 -14.09 -17.22
CA TYR A 190 27.66 -14.07 -16.76
C TYR A 190 28.29 -15.45 -16.70
N ASN A 191 29.63 -15.46 -16.82
CA ASN A 191 30.42 -16.68 -16.71
C ASN A 191 30.20 -17.35 -15.33
N LYS A 192 30.09 -18.69 -15.35
CA LYS A 192 29.90 -19.53 -14.14
C LYS A 192 31.03 -19.39 -13.12
N SER A 193 32.24 -19.01 -13.55
CA SER A 193 33.41 -18.83 -12.68
C SER A 193 33.32 -17.60 -11.75
N LEU A 194 32.45 -16.62 -12.05
CA LEU A 194 32.29 -15.45 -11.19
C LEU A 194 31.47 -15.80 -9.95
N PRO A 195 31.82 -15.24 -8.76
CA PRO A 195 31.03 -15.35 -7.55
C PRO A 195 29.58 -14.87 -7.75
N VAL A 196 28.63 -15.50 -7.10
CA VAL A 196 27.20 -15.20 -7.25
C VAL A 196 26.89 -13.76 -6.83
N GLU A 197 27.54 -13.28 -5.76
CA GLU A 197 27.45 -11.90 -5.26
C GLU A 197 27.82 -10.88 -6.31
N VAL A 198 28.94 -11.12 -7.02
CA VAL A 198 29.44 -10.25 -8.06
C VAL A 198 28.49 -10.23 -9.26
N LYS A 199 27.97 -11.40 -9.66
CA LYS A 199 26.99 -11.49 -10.75
C LYS A 199 25.70 -10.74 -10.38
N LEU A 200 25.21 -10.94 -9.17
CA LEU A 200 23.98 -10.32 -8.71
C LEU A 200 24.08 -8.78 -8.66
N ASP A 201 25.20 -8.24 -8.14
CA ASP A 201 25.41 -6.77 -8.14
C ASP A 201 25.53 -6.21 -9.55
N LYS A 202 26.26 -6.88 -10.45
CA LYS A 202 26.39 -6.43 -11.86
C LYS A 202 25.03 -6.44 -12.57
N LEU A 203 24.27 -7.52 -12.47
CA LEU A 203 22.96 -7.63 -13.12
C LEU A 203 21.96 -6.59 -12.56
N SER A 204 21.97 -6.40 -11.25
CA SER A 204 21.15 -5.37 -10.58
C SER A 204 21.51 -3.96 -11.07
N ARG A 205 22.80 -3.68 -11.30
CA ARG A 205 23.25 -2.42 -11.89
C ARG A 205 22.76 -2.26 -13.32
N GLU A 206 22.83 -3.31 -14.13
CA GLU A 206 22.35 -3.28 -15.51
C GLU A 206 20.84 -3.03 -15.57
N ILE A 207 20.07 -3.65 -14.70
CA ILE A 207 18.63 -3.39 -14.55
C ILE A 207 18.38 -1.91 -14.19
N GLN A 208 19.10 -1.34 -13.20
CA GLN A 208 18.98 0.08 -12.84
C GLN A 208 19.27 1.01 -14.02
N VAL A 209 20.33 0.72 -14.76
CA VAL A 209 20.72 1.50 -15.96
C VAL A 209 19.69 1.39 -17.07
N ALA A 210 19.14 0.20 -17.30
CA ALA A 210 18.10 -0.03 -18.30
C ALA A 210 16.80 0.73 -17.96
N ILE A 211 16.35 0.65 -16.72
CA ILE A 211 15.19 1.40 -16.23
C ILE A 211 15.43 2.91 -16.42
N LEU A 212 16.57 3.42 -15.95
CA LEU A 212 16.89 4.85 -16.05
C LEU A 212 16.94 5.32 -17.51
N LYS A 213 17.58 4.56 -18.41
CA LYS A 213 17.69 4.91 -19.83
C LYS A 213 16.33 4.95 -20.52
N GLN A 214 15.45 4.01 -20.23
CA GLN A 214 14.17 3.92 -20.91
C GLN A 214 13.12 4.86 -20.30
N THR A 215 13.10 5.00 -18.97
CA THR A 215 12.01 5.71 -18.29
C THR A 215 12.41 7.04 -17.66
N GLY A 216 13.71 7.34 -17.56
CA GLY A 216 14.22 8.50 -16.81
C GLY A 216 14.11 8.39 -15.29
N ILE A 217 13.67 7.24 -14.77
CA ILE A 217 13.39 7.02 -13.34
C ILE A 217 14.53 6.25 -12.69
N TYR A 218 14.99 6.74 -11.55
CA TYR A 218 15.99 6.06 -10.73
C TYR A 218 15.36 4.95 -9.89
N SER A 219 16.07 3.83 -9.76
CA SER A 219 15.65 2.71 -8.89
C SER A 219 16.68 2.43 -7.80
N THR A 220 16.21 1.89 -6.70
CA THR A 220 17.01 1.39 -5.57
C THR A 220 16.85 -0.13 -5.53
N VAL A 221 17.92 -0.88 -5.28
CA VAL A 221 17.88 -2.34 -5.29
C VAL A 221 18.46 -2.90 -4.00
N GLY A 222 17.64 -3.63 -3.25
CA GLY A 222 18.11 -4.52 -2.19
C GLY A 222 18.31 -5.91 -2.75
N MET A 223 19.44 -6.52 -2.44
CA MET A 223 19.81 -7.84 -2.94
C MET A 223 20.00 -8.83 -1.80
N SER A 224 19.75 -10.10 -2.07
CA SER A 224 20.08 -11.17 -1.15
C SER A 224 20.54 -12.43 -1.88
N ILE A 225 21.49 -13.15 -1.27
CA ILE A 225 21.70 -14.57 -1.56
C ILE A 225 21.10 -15.34 -0.40
N GLY A 226 19.80 -15.49 -0.45
CA GLY A 226 18.98 -16.08 0.62
C GLY A 226 17.52 -16.07 0.22
N ASN A 227 16.77 -15.08 0.67
CA ASN A 227 15.32 -15.01 0.55
C ASN A 227 14.82 -13.58 0.27
N PRO A 228 13.52 -13.42 -0.08
CA PRO A 228 12.93 -12.11 -0.35
C PRO A 228 12.98 -11.12 0.82
N LEU A 229 12.85 -11.60 2.05
CA LEU A 229 12.89 -10.74 3.23
C LEU A 229 14.24 -10.01 3.37
N LEU A 230 15.35 -10.74 3.24
CA LEU A 230 16.70 -10.15 3.33
C LEU A 230 16.92 -9.11 2.23
N ALA A 231 16.45 -9.36 1.01
CA ALA A 231 16.51 -8.37 -0.08
C ALA A 231 15.71 -7.10 0.26
N LYS A 232 14.51 -7.25 0.83
CA LYS A 232 13.69 -6.10 1.26
C LYS A 232 14.34 -5.33 2.42
N LEU A 233 14.90 -6.01 3.40
CA LEU A 233 15.60 -5.38 4.52
C LEU A 233 16.87 -4.64 4.06
N ALA A 234 17.63 -5.23 3.13
CA ALA A 234 18.79 -4.59 2.51
C ALA A 234 18.41 -3.30 1.78
N LEU A 235 17.28 -3.32 1.06
CA LEU A 235 16.75 -2.12 0.40
C LEU A 235 16.44 -1.01 1.40
N ASP A 236 15.61 -1.33 2.41
CA ASP A 236 15.04 -0.30 3.29
C ASP A 236 16.08 0.28 4.25
N ASN A 237 17.04 -0.55 4.71
CA ASN A 237 17.98 -0.15 5.75
C ASN A 237 19.37 0.26 5.23
N GLU A 238 19.73 -0.07 3.98
CA GLU A 238 21.05 0.26 3.45
C GLU A 238 20.99 0.87 2.05
N ALA A 239 20.39 0.21 1.05
CA ALA A 239 20.43 0.65 -0.35
C ALA A 239 19.84 2.06 -0.56
N LYS A 240 18.78 2.42 0.17
CA LYS A 240 18.15 3.75 0.11
C LYS A 240 19.06 4.88 0.58
N HIS A 241 20.12 4.55 1.32
CA HIS A 241 21.07 5.49 1.93
C HIS A 241 22.43 5.52 1.25
N ASN A 242 22.72 4.57 0.34
CA ASN A 242 23.97 4.51 -0.39
C ASN A 242 23.91 5.32 -1.69
N GLU A 243 25.06 5.83 -2.17
CA GLU A 243 25.21 6.52 -3.45
C GLU A 243 24.90 5.61 -4.62
N ASN A 244 25.31 4.34 -4.57
CA ASN A 244 25.05 3.34 -5.59
C ASN A 244 23.59 2.86 -5.63
N MET A 245 22.78 3.21 -4.64
CA MET A 245 21.38 2.77 -4.48
C MET A 245 21.23 1.23 -4.52
N ARG A 246 22.23 0.49 -4.06
CA ARG A 246 22.25 -0.97 -3.97
C ARG A 246 22.87 -1.44 -2.66
N ALA A 247 22.38 -2.57 -2.14
CA ALA A 247 22.96 -3.25 -0.98
C ALA A 247 22.68 -4.75 -1.08
N LEU A 248 23.62 -5.56 -0.61
CA LEU A 248 23.54 -7.03 -0.58
C LEU A 248 23.60 -7.51 0.87
N TRP A 249 22.59 -8.27 1.29
CA TRP A 249 22.55 -8.94 2.58
C TRP A 249 22.44 -10.46 2.39
N THR A 250 23.18 -11.19 3.20
CA THR A 250 23.21 -12.67 3.20
C THR A 250 23.00 -13.18 4.62
N TYR A 251 22.87 -14.49 4.79
CA TYR A 251 22.75 -15.10 6.13
C TYR A 251 23.98 -14.84 7.01
N GLU A 252 25.16 -14.78 6.40
CA GLU A 252 26.43 -14.60 7.09
C GLU A 252 26.55 -13.24 7.78
N ASN A 253 25.83 -12.24 7.29
CA ASN A 253 25.90 -10.91 7.87
C ASN A 253 24.67 -10.50 8.70
N ILE A 254 23.79 -11.45 9.06
CA ILE A 254 22.62 -11.17 9.91
C ILE A 254 23.00 -10.49 11.24
N PRO A 255 24.03 -10.95 11.99
CA PRO A 255 24.41 -10.31 13.25
C PRO A 255 24.83 -8.85 13.08
N ASP A 256 25.45 -8.54 11.96
CA ASP A 256 25.98 -7.20 11.69
C ASP A 256 25.02 -6.26 10.98
N LYS A 257 23.99 -6.80 10.35
CA LYS A 257 23.02 -6.03 9.55
C LYS A 257 21.64 -6.10 10.16
N VAL A 258 21.01 -7.28 10.22
CA VAL A 258 19.62 -7.44 10.65
C VAL A 258 19.45 -7.07 12.13
N TRP A 259 20.29 -7.61 13.01
CA TRP A 259 20.17 -7.35 14.45
C TRP A 259 20.57 -5.94 14.85
N LYS A 260 21.29 -5.20 13.99
CA LYS A 260 21.67 -3.78 14.19
C LYS A 260 20.70 -2.78 13.57
N ILE A 261 19.56 -3.23 13.04
CA ILE A 261 18.50 -2.32 12.62
C ILE A 261 18.09 -1.44 13.82
N LYS A 262 18.11 -0.12 13.62
CA LYS A 262 18.03 0.88 14.71
C LYS A 262 16.70 0.85 15.46
N SER A 263 15.59 0.72 14.76
CA SER A 263 14.25 0.73 15.35
C SER A 263 13.48 -0.52 14.92
N LEU A 264 12.64 -1.04 15.81
CA LEU A 264 11.72 -2.12 15.45
C LEU A 264 10.82 -1.74 14.27
N THR A 265 10.46 -0.48 14.13
CA THR A 265 9.62 0.00 13.01
C THR A 265 10.36 0.12 11.68
N ASP A 266 11.71 0.07 11.68
CA ASP A 266 12.51 0.01 10.46
C ASP A 266 12.63 -1.45 9.95
N PHE A 267 12.15 -2.41 10.75
CA PHE A 267 12.06 -3.80 10.36
C PHE A 267 10.75 -4.05 9.61
N TRP A 268 10.83 -4.56 8.38
CA TRP A 268 9.67 -4.82 7.54
C TRP A 268 8.65 -5.74 8.22
N GLY A 269 7.37 -5.33 8.25
CA GLY A 269 6.28 -6.04 8.93
C GLY A 269 6.00 -5.57 10.35
N ILE A 270 6.85 -4.74 10.96
CA ILE A 270 6.64 -4.17 12.28
C ILE A 270 6.17 -2.72 12.16
N ASN A 271 4.91 -2.47 12.51
CA ASN A 271 4.36 -1.12 12.61
C ASN A 271 4.37 -0.62 14.07
N THR A 272 4.05 0.65 14.28
CA THR A 272 4.04 1.27 15.62
C THR A 272 3.12 0.58 16.64
N ARG A 273 2.07 -0.12 16.20
CA ARG A 273 1.20 -0.90 17.10
C ARG A 273 1.86 -2.21 17.50
N THR A 274 2.51 -2.89 16.57
CA THR A 274 3.29 -4.11 16.85
C THR A 274 4.47 -3.79 17.76
N GLU A 275 5.23 -2.72 17.46
CA GLU A 275 6.32 -2.22 18.31
C GLU A 275 5.84 -1.97 19.75
N LYS A 276 4.72 -1.25 19.97
CA LYS A 276 4.18 -1.01 21.31
C LYS A 276 3.84 -2.30 22.06
N ARG A 277 3.40 -3.34 21.36
CA ARG A 277 3.12 -4.66 21.97
C ARG A 277 4.41 -5.39 22.30
N LEU A 278 5.41 -5.38 21.41
CA LEU A 278 6.74 -5.93 21.67
C LEU A 278 7.42 -5.24 22.86
N ASN A 279 7.36 -3.91 22.93
CA ASN A 279 7.89 -3.14 24.04
C ASN A 279 7.25 -3.49 25.40
N LYS A 280 5.95 -3.86 25.44
CA LYS A 280 5.30 -4.36 26.66
C LYS A 280 5.86 -5.70 27.13
N LEU A 281 6.40 -6.51 26.21
CA LEU A 281 7.08 -7.78 26.52
C LEU A 281 8.56 -7.56 26.87
N GLY A 282 9.04 -6.32 26.90
CA GLY A 282 10.45 -5.98 27.13
C GLY A 282 11.32 -6.04 25.87
N ILE A 283 10.76 -6.34 24.70
CA ILE A 283 11.48 -6.45 23.42
C ILE A 283 11.54 -5.08 22.76
N LYS A 284 12.73 -4.47 22.68
CA LYS A 284 12.94 -3.09 22.20
C LYS A 284 13.81 -2.99 20.97
N SER A 285 14.45 -4.09 20.56
CA SER A 285 15.37 -4.17 19.42
C SER A 285 15.10 -5.42 18.59
N VAL A 286 15.61 -5.44 17.35
CA VAL A 286 15.55 -6.63 16.48
C VAL A 286 16.41 -7.74 17.06
N TYR A 287 17.54 -7.40 17.70
CA TYR A 287 18.37 -8.36 18.42
C TYR A 287 17.58 -9.08 19.52
N GLU A 288 16.87 -8.35 20.39
CA GLU A 288 16.05 -8.94 21.45
C GLU A 288 14.88 -9.77 20.86
N LEU A 289 14.30 -9.34 19.74
CA LEU A 289 13.26 -10.10 19.04
C LEU A 289 13.81 -11.42 18.48
N ALA A 290 15.01 -11.41 17.93
CA ALA A 290 15.69 -12.61 17.39
C ALA A 290 16.07 -13.61 18.48
N HIS A 291 16.29 -13.15 19.72
CA HIS A 291 16.77 -13.97 20.84
C HIS A 291 15.69 -14.24 21.91
N CYS A 292 14.44 -13.81 21.67
CA CYS A 292 13.35 -14.10 22.59
C CYS A 292 12.72 -15.49 22.36
N SER A 293 11.96 -15.96 23.34
CA SER A 293 11.23 -17.25 23.21
C SER A 293 10.15 -17.19 22.12
N PRO A 294 10.21 -18.06 21.10
CA PRO A 294 9.12 -18.18 20.11
C PRO A 294 7.76 -18.49 20.75
N ALA A 295 7.74 -19.21 21.87
CA ALA A 295 6.52 -19.53 22.61
C ALA A 295 5.87 -18.30 23.22
N LEU A 296 6.67 -17.35 23.74
CA LEU A 296 6.20 -16.05 24.23
C LEU A 296 5.56 -15.24 23.11
N LEU A 297 6.22 -15.14 21.96
CA LEU A 297 5.69 -14.44 20.79
C LEU A 297 4.42 -15.10 20.24
N LYS A 298 4.36 -16.44 20.22
CA LYS A 298 3.16 -17.19 19.81
C LYS A 298 1.97 -16.90 20.73
N LYS A 299 2.21 -16.80 22.05
CA LYS A 299 1.15 -16.47 23.03
C LYS A 299 0.59 -15.07 22.78
N GLU A 300 1.42 -14.08 22.48
CA GLU A 300 1.01 -12.69 22.28
C GLU A 300 0.45 -12.42 20.87
N PHE A 301 1.10 -12.94 19.83
CA PHE A 301 0.80 -12.58 18.42
C PHE A 301 0.26 -13.74 17.58
N GLY A 302 0.14 -14.95 18.15
CA GLY A 302 -0.26 -16.16 17.42
C GLY A 302 0.82 -16.58 16.41
N VAL A 303 0.39 -17.06 15.24
CA VAL A 303 1.29 -17.51 14.18
C VAL A 303 2.23 -16.37 13.73
N MET A 304 1.73 -15.13 13.68
CA MET A 304 2.54 -13.96 13.32
C MET A 304 3.72 -13.73 14.28
N GLY A 305 3.57 -14.10 15.56
CA GLY A 305 4.68 -14.00 16.52
C GLY A 305 5.81 -14.96 16.22
N VAL A 306 5.47 -16.19 15.82
CA VAL A 306 6.47 -17.18 15.39
C VAL A 306 7.18 -16.70 14.12
N GLN A 307 6.44 -16.16 13.18
CA GLN A 307 6.99 -15.59 11.95
C GLN A 307 7.94 -14.42 12.26
N LEU A 308 7.57 -13.51 13.17
CA LEU A 308 8.44 -12.41 13.58
C LEU A 308 9.78 -12.88 14.16
N PHE A 309 9.77 -13.98 14.93
CA PHE A 309 11.01 -14.60 15.43
C PHE A 309 11.93 -15.07 14.29
N PHE A 310 11.39 -15.84 13.34
CA PHE A 310 12.16 -16.33 12.20
C PHE A 310 12.63 -15.17 11.31
N HIS A 311 11.78 -14.22 11.03
CA HIS A 311 12.13 -13.02 10.26
C HIS A 311 13.26 -12.22 10.92
N ALA A 312 13.23 -12.04 12.25
CA ALA A 312 14.31 -11.35 12.97
C ALA A 312 15.65 -12.12 12.89
N ASN A 313 15.59 -13.41 12.62
CA ASN A 313 16.74 -14.25 12.32
C ASN A 313 17.00 -14.39 10.80
N GLY A 314 16.41 -13.53 9.98
CA GLY A 314 16.63 -13.48 8.54
C GLY A 314 16.04 -14.67 7.77
N ILE A 315 15.17 -15.47 8.37
CA ILE A 315 14.56 -16.66 7.76
C ILE A 315 13.16 -16.30 7.23
N ASP A 316 12.94 -16.61 5.96
CA ASP A 316 11.66 -16.45 5.28
C ASP A 316 11.52 -17.54 4.21
N GLU A 317 10.45 -18.32 4.28
CA GLU A 317 10.17 -19.42 3.34
C GLU A 317 9.39 -18.97 2.09
N SER A 318 9.06 -17.66 1.98
CA SER A 318 8.36 -17.15 0.81
C SER A 318 9.22 -17.23 -0.45
N THR A 319 8.55 -17.42 -1.58
CA THR A 319 9.18 -17.51 -2.90
C THR A 319 8.57 -16.48 -3.83
N VAL A 320 9.30 -16.07 -4.85
CA VAL A 320 8.83 -15.10 -5.85
C VAL A 320 7.78 -15.71 -6.77
N TYR A 321 7.95 -16.98 -7.14
CA TYR A 321 7.10 -17.71 -8.09
C TYR A 321 5.81 -18.28 -7.48
N GLU A 322 5.71 -18.38 -6.15
CA GLU A 322 4.51 -18.82 -5.45
C GLU A 322 3.98 -17.70 -4.52
N PRO A 323 3.44 -16.63 -5.07
CA PRO A 323 2.97 -15.52 -4.25
C PRO A 323 1.79 -15.95 -3.37
N TYR A 324 1.74 -15.43 -2.15
CA TYR A 324 0.69 -15.72 -1.19
C TYR A 324 -0.70 -15.51 -1.79
N GLN A 325 -1.53 -16.54 -1.74
CA GLN A 325 -2.94 -16.45 -2.13
C GLN A 325 -3.84 -16.39 -0.90
N ALA A 326 -4.58 -15.31 -0.76
CA ALA A 326 -5.53 -15.17 0.35
C ALA A 326 -6.61 -16.26 0.29
N LYS A 327 -6.83 -16.97 1.41
CA LYS A 327 -7.89 -18.01 1.55
C LYS A 327 -9.29 -17.46 1.31
N SER A 328 -9.54 -16.21 1.68
CA SER A 328 -10.79 -15.52 1.42
C SER A 328 -10.50 -14.21 0.69
N LYS A 329 -11.27 -13.94 -0.35
CA LYS A 329 -11.18 -12.69 -1.10
C LYS A 329 -12.46 -11.89 -0.90
N SER A 330 -12.34 -10.58 -0.92
CA SER A 330 -13.49 -9.67 -0.93
C SER A 330 -13.30 -8.60 -2.02
N ILE A 331 -14.39 -8.10 -2.55
CA ILE A 331 -14.40 -6.96 -3.47
C ILE A 331 -15.10 -5.82 -2.74
N GLY A 332 -14.41 -4.71 -2.54
CA GLY A 332 -14.97 -3.57 -1.82
C GLY A 332 -14.43 -2.25 -2.30
N ASN A 333 -15.10 -1.19 -1.88
CA ASN A 333 -14.65 0.18 -2.07
C ASN A 333 -14.99 1.00 -0.83
N SER A 334 -14.15 1.99 -0.51
CA SER A 334 -14.45 2.96 0.55
C SER A 334 -14.06 4.37 0.10
N GLN A 335 -14.85 5.35 0.50
CA GLN A 335 -14.63 6.75 0.14
C GLN A 335 -14.72 7.65 1.36
N VAL A 336 -13.76 8.59 1.48
CA VAL A 336 -13.91 9.76 2.33
C VAL A 336 -14.72 10.80 1.55
N LEU A 337 -15.81 11.27 2.14
CA LEU A 337 -16.70 12.24 1.52
C LEU A 337 -16.04 13.64 1.52
N PRO A 338 -16.36 14.52 0.55
CA PRO A 338 -15.76 15.86 0.44
C PRO A 338 -16.17 16.78 1.59
N ARG A 339 -17.35 16.57 2.13
CA ARG A 339 -17.92 17.26 3.30
C ARG A 339 -18.55 16.24 4.24
N ASP A 340 -18.94 16.69 5.42
CA ASP A 340 -19.74 15.88 6.33
C ASP A 340 -21.18 15.84 5.84
N TYR A 341 -21.73 14.64 5.62
CA TYR A 341 -23.12 14.44 5.19
C TYR A 341 -24.00 14.21 6.42
N HIS A 342 -25.07 14.96 6.54
CA HIS A 342 -26.05 14.82 7.64
C HIS A 342 -27.43 14.41 7.11
N ASP A 343 -27.73 14.68 5.85
CA ASP A 343 -28.97 14.25 5.22
C ASP A 343 -28.93 12.76 4.91
N LYS A 344 -29.88 12.02 5.48
CA LYS A 344 -30.02 10.58 5.31
C LYS A 344 -30.21 10.17 3.86
N ALA A 345 -30.98 10.96 3.08
CA ALA A 345 -31.21 10.67 1.68
C ALA A 345 -29.92 10.77 0.84
N GLN A 346 -29.09 11.77 1.11
CA GLN A 346 -27.77 11.91 0.46
C GLN A 346 -26.82 10.77 0.86
N ILE A 347 -26.86 10.34 2.12
CA ILE A 347 -26.04 9.20 2.56
C ILE A 347 -26.48 7.90 1.87
N GLU A 348 -27.79 7.64 1.83
CA GLU A 348 -28.36 6.46 1.12
C GLU A 348 -28.05 6.50 -0.38
N LEU A 349 -28.07 7.68 -1.00
CA LEU A 349 -27.68 7.85 -2.40
C LEU A 349 -26.24 7.38 -2.64
N VAL A 350 -25.28 7.87 -1.83
CA VAL A 350 -23.88 7.48 -1.96
C VAL A 350 -23.68 6.00 -1.69
N ILE A 351 -24.41 5.41 -0.73
CA ILE A 351 -24.37 3.96 -0.45
C ILE A 351 -24.83 3.18 -1.68
N LYS A 352 -25.94 3.56 -2.32
CA LYS A 352 -26.44 2.92 -3.55
C LYS A 352 -25.43 3.00 -4.69
N GLU A 353 -24.84 4.18 -4.91
CA GLU A 353 -23.83 4.39 -5.92
C GLU A 353 -22.58 3.52 -5.71
N MET A 354 -22.10 3.43 -4.46
CA MET A 354 -20.96 2.58 -4.12
C MET A 354 -21.28 1.10 -4.27
N THR A 355 -22.50 0.69 -3.89
CA THR A 355 -22.98 -0.69 -4.09
C THR A 355 -22.99 -1.05 -5.56
N GLU A 356 -23.49 -0.15 -6.43
CA GLU A 356 -23.49 -0.36 -7.87
C GLU A 356 -22.07 -0.57 -8.43
N GLN A 357 -21.12 0.29 -8.05
CA GLN A 357 -19.73 0.17 -8.50
C GLN A 357 -19.06 -1.14 -8.06
N VAL A 358 -19.27 -1.54 -6.82
CA VAL A 358 -18.71 -2.81 -6.32
C VAL A 358 -19.38 -4.01 -7.01
N SER A 359 -20.69 -3.92 -7.32
CA SER A 359 -21.43 -4.95 -8.07
C SER A 359 -20.95 -5.10 -9.52
N ILE A 360 -20.63 -3.99 -10.20
CA ILE A 360 -20.03 -4.02 -11.54
C ILE A 360 -18.69 -4.77 -11.50
N ARG A 361 -17.83 -4.47 -10.52
CA ARG A 361 -16.54 -5.16 -10.35
C ARG A 361 -16.73 -6.65 -10.03
N LEU A 362 -17.75 -6.99 -9.24
CA LEU A 362 -18.08 -8.38 -8.91
C LEU A 362 -18.45 -9.16 -10.19
N ARG A 363 -19.33 -8.59 -11.06
CA ARG A 363 -19.72 -9.22 -12.33
C ARG A 363 -18.57 -9.27 -13.35
N LYS A 364 -17.77 -8.21 -13.49
CA LYS A 364 -16.55 -8.23 -14.33
C LYS A 364 -15.60 -9.36 -13.91
N ALA A 365 -15.52 -9.66 -12.62
CA ALA A 365 -14.74 -10.78 -12.10
C ALA A 365 -15.42 -12.15 -12.24
N LYS A 366 -16.62 -12.23 -12.84
CA LYS A 366 -17.47 -13.44 -12.95
C LYS A 366 -17.66 -14.10 -11.58
N LYS A 367 -17.97 -13.29 -10.55
CA LYS A 367 -18.18 -13.74 -9.18
C LYS A 367 -19.55 -13.35 -8.67
N GLN A 368 -20.02 -14.12 -7.68
CA GLN A 368 -21.17 -13.84 -6.84
C GLN A 368 -20.70 -13.70 -5.39
N THR A 369 -21.56 -13.15 -4.52
CA THR A 369 -21.24 -12.95 -3.11
C THR A 369 -22.32 -13.56 -2.22
N SER A 370 -21.89 -14.08 -1.08
CA SER A 370 -22.77 -14.57 0.00
C SER A 370 -22.66 -13.72 1.28
N VAL A 371 -21.84 -12.66 1.29
CA VAL A 371 -21.67 -11.76 2.45
C VAL A 371 -21.62 -10.33 1.98
N VAL A 372 -22.46 -9.48 2.55
CA VAL A 372 -22.46 -8.03 2.32
C VAL A 372 -22.02 -7.30 3.59
N SER A 373 -21.21 -6.26 3.44
CA SER A 373 -20.69 -5.47 4.56
C SER A 373 -20.82 -3.99 4.27
N LEU A 374 -21.24 -3.23 5.28
CA LEU A 374 -21.32 -1.77 5.24
C LEU A 374 -20.44 -1.17 6.35
N TYR A 375 -19.65 -0.18 6.00
CA TYR A 375 -18.92 0.67 6.93
C TYR A 375 -19.40 2.12 6.81
N VAL A 376 -19.71 2.75 7.96
CA VAL A 376 -20.04 4.18 8.04
C VAL A 376 -19.12 4.82 9.08
N GLY A 377 -18.26 5.73 8.62
CA GLY A 377 -17.37 6.52 9.49
C GLY A 377 -17.96 7.90 9.70
N TYR A 378 -18.05 8.30 10.96
CA TYR A 378 -18.59 9.61 11.34
C TYR A 378 -17.55 10.72 11.23
N ALA A 379 -18.01 11.98 11.19
CA ALA A 379 -17.16 13.14 11.30
C ALA A 379 -16.40 13.13 12.63
N TYR A 380 -15.19 13.68 12.62
CA TYR A 380 -14.34 13.71 13.83
C TYR A 380 -15.03 14.39 15.03
N SER A 381 -15.84 15.42 14.75
CA SER A 381 -16.62 16.15 15.74
C SER A 381 -17.75 15.37 16.41
N GLU A 382 -18.18 14.24 15.82
CA GLU A 382 -19.24 13.41 16.39
C GLU A 382 -18.77 12.55 17.58
N ASN A 383 -17.47 12.36 17.74
CA ASN A 383 -16.87 11.50 18.77
C ASN A 383 -17.54 10.11 18.86
N LYS A 384 -18.06 9.62 17.72
CA LYS A 384 -18.71 8.31 17.58
C LYS A 384 -17.78 7.30 16.95
N ARG A 385 -17.83 6.06 17.44
CA ARG A 385 -17.17 4.93 16.78
C ARG A 385 -17.86 4.64 15.44
N GLY A 386 -17.08 4.38 14.40
CA GLY A 386 -17.62 3.98 13.10
C GLY A 386 -18.49 2.72 13.18
N LEU A 387 -19.58 2.71 12.43
CA LEU A 387 -20.47 1.58 12.27
C LEU A 387 -19.85 0.58 11.30
N HIS A 388 -19.75 -0.68 11.69
CA HIS A 388 -19.33 -1.77 10.79
C HIS A 388 -20.28 -2.95 10.96
N ILE A 389 -21.10 -3.20 9.97
CA ILE A 389 -22.12 -4.26 9.99
C ILE A 389 -21.93 -5.14 8.75
N GLN A 390 -22.08 -6.44 8.94
CA GLN A 390 -22.13 -7.43 7.87
C GLN A 390 -23.27 -8.42 8.03
N LYS A 391 -23.72 -9.00 6.93
CA LYS A 391 -24.79 -10.00 6.89
C LYS A 391 -24.47 -11.06 5.84
N LYS A 392 -24.76 -12.33 6.16
CA LYS A 392 -24.84 -13.39 5.16
C LYS A 392 -26.13 -13.21 4.35
N VAL A 393 -26.04 -13.42 3.06
CA VAL A 393 -27.15 -13.32 2.10
C VAL A 393 -27.13 -14.53 1.18
N GLU A 394 -28.20 -14.78 0.48
CA GLU A 394 -28.23 -15.74 -0.64
C GLU A 394 -27.22 -15.32 -1.71
N VAL A 395 -26.61 -16.31 -2.35
CA VAL A 395 -25.58 -16.08 -3.38
C VAL A 395 -26.15 -15.29 -4.54
N THR A 396 -25.61 -14.10 -4.78
CA THR A 396 -26.10 -13.19 -5.82
C THR A 396 -25.03 -12.22 -6.31
N ASN A 397 -25.23 -11.68 -7.53
CA ASN A 397 -24.54 -10.51 -8.07
C ASN A 397 -25.52 -9.44 -8.56
N SER A 398 -26.82 -9.61 -8.27
CA SER A 398 -27.88 -8.66 -8.62
C SER A 398 -27.73 -7.34 -7.85
N ILE A 399 -27.59 -6.23 -8.56
CA ILE A 399 -27.49 -4.89 -7.96
C ILE A 399 -28.70 -4.56 -7.09
N ALA A 400 -29.90 -4.93 -7.51
CA ALA A 400 -31.12 -4.63 -6.78
C ALA A 400 -31.09 -5.31 -5.41
N VAL A 401 -30.86 -6.62 -5.39
CA VAL A 401 -30.82 -7.44 -4.17
C VAL A 401 -29.70 -6.96 -3.23
N LEU A 402 -28.50 -6.71 -3.79
CA LEU A 402 -27.36 -6.24 -3.00
C LEU A 402 -27.62 -4.84 -2.43
N SER A 403 -28.25 -3.93 -3.18
CA SER A 403 -28.60 -2.60 -2.70
C SER A 403 -29.62 -2.64 -1.56
N ASP A 404 -30.63 -3.50 -1.66
CA ASP A 404 -31.62 -3.65 -0.61
C ASP A 404 -31.02 -4.20 0.69
N HIS A 405 -30.13 -5.17 0.58
CA HIS A 405 -29.41 -5.68 1.75
C HIS A 405 -28.50 -4.62 2.39
N ILE A 406 -27.71 -3.90 1.62
CA ILE A 406 -26.80 -2.86 2.16
C ILE A 406 -27.62 -1.71 2.77
N LEU A 407 -28.72 -1.27 2.14
CA LEU A 407 -29.60 -0.25 2.71
C LEU A 407 -30.30 -0.73 3.99
N SER A 408 -30.69 -2.00 4.06
CA SER A 408 -31.23 -2.59 5.27
C SER A 408 -30.21 -2.54 6.42
N LEU A 409 -28.92 -2.85 6.16
CA LEU A 409 -27.85 -2.70 7.15
C LEU A 409 -27.69 -1.25 7.59
N PHE A 410 -27.77 -0.29 6.67
CA PHE A 410 -27.71 1.12 7.01
C PHE A 410 -28.86 1.53 7.90
N LYS A 411 -30.10 1.20 7.51
CA LYS A 411 -31.32 1.56 8.25
C LYS A 411 -31.35 0.97 9.66
N SER A 412 -30.85 -0.26 9.82
CA SER A 412 -30.83 -0.93 11.13
C SER A 412 -29.76 -0.40 12.08
N GLY A 413 -28.63 0.08 11.54
CA GLY A 413 -27.48 0.46 12.37
C GLY A 413 -27.23 1.96 12.50
N TYR A 414 -27.75 2.77 11.59
CA TYR A 414 -27.50 4.21 11.62
C TYR A 414 -28.48 4.95 12.56
N SER A 415 -27.93 5.49 13.63
CA SER A 415 -28.65 6.23 14.67
C SER A 415 -28.47 7.76 14.58
N GLY A 416 -28.20 8.27 13.36
CA GLY A 416 -27.93 9.69 13.16
C GLY A 416 -26.46 10.06 13.35
N GLY A 417 -26.13 11.32 13.05
CA GLY A 417 -24.78 11.90 13.09
C GLY A 417 -24.22 12.20 11.69
N ARG A 418 -23.21 13.06 11.65
CA ARG A 418 -22.56 13.48 10.40
C ARG A 418 -21.63 12.40 9.88
N VAL A 419 -21.83 11.97 8.64
CA VAL A 419 -21.06 10.91 7.99
C VAL A 419 -19.94 11.51 7.15
N ARG A 420 -18.71 11.02 7.35
CA ARG A 420 -17.51 11.44 6.64
C ARG A 420 -16.92 10.34 5.76
N ARG A 421 -17.24 9.09 6.02
CA ARG A 421 -16.71 7.94 5.24
C ARG A 421 -17.78 6.88 5.05
N ILE A 422 -17.82 6.30 3.85
CA ILE A 422 -18.67 5.17 3.52
C ILE A 422 -17.81 4.09 2.88
N GLY A 423 -18.06 2.83 3.22
CA GLY A 423 -17.44 1.67 2.60
C GLY A 423 -18.46 0.57 2.37
N VAL A 424 -18.41 -0.06 1.19
CA VAL A 424 -19.21 -1.22 0.82
C VAL A 424 -18.26 -2.34 0.40
N SER A 425 -18.50 -3.56 0.89
CA SER A 425 -17.66 -4.71 0.59
C SER A 425 -18.51 -5.98 0.48
N PHE A 426 -18.15 -6.83 -0.48
CA PHE A 426 -18.72 -8.15 -0.73
C PHE A 426 -17.70 -9.22 -0.46
N GLY A 427 -18.03 -10.17 0.42
CA GLY A 427 -17.20 -11.30 0.83
C GLY A 427 -17.89 -12.63 0.50
N GLY A 428 -17.24 -13.74 0.90
CA GLY A 428 -17.77 -15.06 0.57
C GLY A 428 -17.95 -15.23 -0.93
N LEU A 429 -16.94 -14.82 -1.71
CA LEU A 429 -16.98 -14.84 -3.17
C LEU A 429 -16.94 -16.26 -3.69
N CYS A 430 -17.87 -16.60 -4.58
CA CYS A 430 -17.88 -17.84 -5.36
C CYS A 430 -17.87 -17.53 -6.86
N THR A 431 -17.43 -18.49 -7.66
CA THR A 431 -17.51 -18.39 -9.12
C THR A 431 -18.98 -18.46 -9.52
N GLU A 432 -19.35 -17.76 -10.57
CA GLU A 432 -20.67 -17.83 -11.17
C GLU A 432 -20.80 -19.19 -11.87
N GLU A 433 -21.02 -20.25 -11.08
CA GLU A 433 -21.35 -21.58 -11.59
C GLU A 433 -22.87 -21.67 -11.70
N VAL A 434 -23.31 -22.38 -12.74
CA VAL A 434 -24.69 -22.73 -13.14
C VAL A 434 -25.73 -22.39 -12.05
N LYS A 435 -26.67 -21.51 -12.37
CA LYS A 435 -27.84 -21.26 -11.51
C LYS A 435 -28.55 -22.58 -11.28
N LEU A 436 -28.52 -23.10 -10.06
CA LEU A 436 -29.43 -24.13 -9.61
C LEU A 436 -30.83 -23.52 -9.57
N ILE A 437 -31.57 -23.70 -10.65
CA ILE A 437 -32.97 -23.32 -10.66
C ILE A 437 -33.68 -24.40 -9.85
N SER A 438 -34.31 -24.01 -8.73
CA SER A 438 -35.21 -24.89 -8.00
C SER A 438 -36.35 -25.33 -8.95
N LEU A 439 -36.61 -26.62 -9.00
CA LEU A 439 -37.75 -27.16 -9.74
C LEU A 439 -39.13 -26.56 -9.35
N PHE A 440 -39.17 -25.89 -8.19
CA PHE A 440 -40.34 -25.23 -7.60
C PHE A 440 -40.34 -23.71 -7.77
N GLU A 441 -39.27 -23.11 -8.29
CA GLU A 441 -39.26 -21.70 -8.65
C GLU A 441 -39.87 -21.52 -10.03
N THR A 442 -41.01 -20.84 -10.10
CA THR A 442 -41.51 -20.31 -11.35
C THR A 442 -40.44 -19.39 -11.93
N PHE A 443 -40.02 -19.70 -13.18
CA PHE A 443 -39.04 -18.90 -13.92
C PHE A 443 -39.48 -17.43 -13.93
N ASP A 444 -38.85 -16.60 -13.09
CA ASP A 444 -39.19 -15.18 -13.00
C ASP A 444 -38.66 -14.46 -14.25
N LYS A 445 -39.53 -14.38 -15.28
CA LYS A 445 -39.27 -13.64 -16.52
C LYS A 445 -38.82 -12.20 -16.25
N LYS A 446 -39.25 -11.60 -15.13
CA LYS A 446 -38.89 -10.24 -14.76
C LYS A 446 -37.44 -10.18 -14.27
N ALA A 447 -37.02 -11.12 -13.47
CA ALA A 447 -35.63 -11.22 -13.00
C ALA A 447 -34.66 -11.46 -14.17
N ALA A 448 -34.98 -12.38 -15.08
CA ALA A 448 -34.20 -12.64 -16.27
C ALA A 448 -34.11 -11.41 -17.21
N LYS A 449 -35.19 -10.64 -17.33
CA LYS A 449 -35.18 -9.38 -18.11
C LYS A 449 -34.30 -8.33 -17.47
N ILE A 450 -34.35 -8.17 -16.15
CA ILE A 450 -33.50 -7.23 -15.39
C ILE A 450 -32.01 -7.60 -15.57
N GLU A 451 -31.70 -8.88 -15.53
CA GLU A 451 -30.32 -9.36 -15.69
C GLU A 451 -29.77 -9.07 -17.10
N LYS A 452 -30.59 -9.32 -18.16
CA LYS A 452 -30.22 -8.97 -19.53
C LYS A 452 -30.00 -7.48 -19.71
N VAL A 453 -30.88 -6.64 -19.17
CA VAL A 453 -30.73 -5.17 -19.20
C VAL A 453 -29.45 -4.75 -18.46
N GLN A 454 -29.18 -5.36 -17.33
CA GLN A 454 -27.97 -5.05 -16.58
C GLN A 454 -26.68 -5.44 -17.33
N GLY A 455 -26.68 -6.59 -17.99
CA GLY A 455 -25.57 -7.01 -18.86
C GLY A 455 -25.33 -6.02 -20.00
N ALA A 456 -26.39 -5.59 -20.69
CA ALA A 456 -26.29 -4.58 -21.75
C ALA A 456 -25.75 -3.23 -21.23
N ILE A 457 -26.19 -2.80 -20.05
CA ILE A 457 -25.64 -1.58 -19.38
C ILE A 457 -24.15 -1.73 -19.11
N ASP A 458 -23.73 -2.87 -18.58
CA ASP A 458 -22.32 -3.12 -18.24
C ASP A 458 -21.47 -3.19 -19.52
N GLU A 459 -21.98 -3.72 -20.61
CA GLU A 459 -21.31 -3.77 -21.91
C GLU A 459 -21.15 -2.37 -22.52
N ILE A 460 -22.20 -1.56 -22.55
CA ILE A 460 -22.15 -0.16 -23.01
C ILE A 460 -21.12 0.62 -22.18
N ARG A 461 -21.14 0.48 -20.87
CA ARG A 461 -20.18 1.16 -19.98
C ARG A 461 -18.74 0.67 -20.16
N SER A 462 -18.55 -0.60 -20.49
CA SER A 462 -17.24 -1.16 -20.77
C SER A 462 -16.67 -0.65 -22.09
N GLN A 463 -17.52 -0.44 -23.08
CA GLN A 463 -17.11 0.00 -24.43
C GLN A 463 -16.95 1.52 -24.54
N TYR A 464 -17.85 2.28 -23.92
CA TYR A 464 -17.93 3.74 -24.08
C TYR A 464 -17.60 4.53 -22.81
N GLY A 465 -17.15 3.85 -21.75
CA GLY A 465 -16.84 4.45 -20.45
C GLY A 465 -18.03 4.48 -19.49
N PHE A 466 -17.73 4.54 -18.19
CA PHE A 466 -18.75 4.48 -17.13
C PHE A 466 -19.81 5.57 -17.23
N LEU A 467 -19.45 6.75 -17.71
CA LEU A 467 -20.35 7.92 -17.80
C LEU A 467 -21.26 7.89 -19.03
N ALA A 468 -21.05 6.99 -19.99
CA ALA A 468 -21.86 6.89 -21.20
C ALA A 468 -23.34 6.60 -20.90
N LEU A 469 -23.63 5.87 -19.83
CA LEU A 469 -24.99 5.56 -19.38
C LEU A 469 -25.09 5.69 -17.86
N GLN A 470 -25.89 6.67 -17.40
CA GLN A 470 -26.04 6.98 -15.98
C GLN A 470 -27.51 7.02 -15.55
N LYS A 471 -27.72 6.78 -14.25
CA LYS A 471 -29.03 7.02 -13.63
C LYS A 471 -29.22 8.52 -13.40
N ALA A 472 -30.43 9.04 -13.56
CA ALA A 472 -30.75 10.44 -13.27
C ALA A 472 -30.37 10.85 -11.83
N THR A 473 -30.35 9.90 -10.89
CA THR A 473 -29.92 10.13 -9.51
C THR A 473 -28.46 10.60 -9.39
N SER A 474 -27.63 10.39 -10.42
CA SER A 474 -26.24 10.91 -10.45
C SER A 474 -26.17 12.43 -10.54
N LEU A 475 -27.28 13.09 -10.87
CA LEU A 475 -27.42 14.56 -10.94
C LEU A 475 -27.94 15.18 -9.64
N LEU A 476 -28.36 14.35 -8.67
CA LEU A 476 -28.85 14.86 -7.38
C LEU A 476 -27.71 15.43 -6.53
N ASP A 477 -28.07 16.43 -5.70
CA ASP A 477 -27.13 16.95 -4.71
C ASP A 477 -26.70 15.83 -3.74
N GLY A 478 -25.42 15.79 -3.46
CA GLY A 478 -24.82 14.70 -2.66
C GLY A 478 -24.33 13.52 -3.49
N SER A 479 -24.69 13.38 -4.79
CA SER A 479 -24.13 12.35 -5.66
C SER A 479 -22.61 12.47 -5.80
N ARG A 480 -21.94 11.31 -5.88
CA ARG A 480 -20.47 11.22 -6.04
C ARG A 480 -20.06 10.46 -7.31
N VAL A 481 -21.01 10.05 -8.13
CA VAL A 481 -20.75 9.21 -9.32
C VAL A 481 -19.75 9.88 -10.25
N VAL A 482 -20.05 11.09 -10.71
CA VAL A 482 -19.19 11.85 -11.66
C VAL A 482 -17.83 12.15 -11.08
N ALA A 483 -17.76 12.54 -9.81
CA ALA A 483 -16.48 12.82 -9.16
C ALA A 483 -15.65 11.52 -8.97
N ARG A 484 -16.30 10.38 -8.66
CA ARG A 484 -15.62 9.09 -8.52
C ARG A 484 -15.13 8.51 -9.84
N SER A 485 -15.83 8.75 -10.94
CA SER A 485 -15.38 8.25 -12.25
C SER A 485 -14.03 8.82 -12.69
N LYS A 486 -13.61 9.94 -12.10
CA LYS A 486 -12.32 10.57 -12.34
C LYS A 486 -11.21 10.10 -11.38
N LEU A 487 -11.47 9.09 -10.55
CA LEU A 487 -10.54 8.63 -9.52
C LEU A 487 -10.07 7.20 -9.76
N VAL A 488 -8.78 6.96 -9.57
CA VAL A 488 -8.17 5.63 -9.44
C VAL A 488 -7.57 5.51 -8.04
N GLY A 489 -7.92 4.47 -7.30
CA GLY A 489 -7.44 4.29 -5.92
C GLY A 489 -7.82 5.43 -4.96
N GLY A 490 -8.84 6.23 -5.31
CA GLY A 490 -9.28 7.40 -4.52
C GLY A 490 -8.56 8.71 -4.87
N HIS A 491 -7.67 8.70 -5.84
CA HIS A 491 -6.91 9.87 -6.31
C HIS A 491 -7.21 10.16 -7.78
N SER A 492 -6.93 11.39 -8.24
CA SER A 492 -7.16 11.78 -9.63
C SER A 492 -6.47 10.82 -10.61
N ALA A 493 -7.23 10.33 -11.58
CA ALA A 493 -6.71 9.48 -12.65
C ALA A 493 -5.74 10.25 -13.58
N GLY A 494 -5.92 11.56 -13.72
CA GLY A 494 -5.15 12.38 -14.66
C GLY A 494 -5.60 12.24 -16.11
N GLY A 495 -6.76 11.62 -16.34
CA GLY A 495 -7.40 11.41 -17.63
C GLY A 495 -8.90 11.43 -17.51
N LEU A 496 -9.61 11.10 -18.60
CA LEU A 496 -11.07 11.20 -18.65
C LEU A 496 -11.78 10.12 -17.82
N ASP A 497 -11.20 8.93 -17.65
CA ASP A 497 -11.90 7.78 -17.03
C ASP A 497 -11.04 7.01 -16.02
N GLY A 498 -11.33 7.24 -14.76
CA GLY A 498 -10.74 6.46 -13.64
C GLY A 498 -11.50 5.17 -13.31
N LEU A 499 -12.49 4.75 -14.11
CA LEU A 499 -13.34 3.57 -13.87
C LEU A 499 -13.36 2.59 -15.05
N THR A 500 -12.37 2.63 -15.93
CA THR A 500 -12.20 1.62 -16.98
C THR A 500 -11.79 0.27 -16.42
#